data_6097945f5c3ac85e043df14993955ec7
#
_entry.id   6097945f5c3ac85e043df14993955ec7
#
_cell.length_a   1.000
_cell.length_b   1.000
_cell.length_c   1.000
_cell.angle_alpha   90.00
_cell.angle_beta   90.00
_cell.angle_gamma   90.00
#
_symmetry.space_group_name_H-M   'P 1'
#
loop_
_entity.id
_entity.type
_entity.pdbx_description
1 polymer ?
#
loop_
_entity_poly.entity_id
_entity_poly.type
_entity_poly.pdbx_seq_one_letter_code
_entity_poly.pdbx_strand_id
1 'polypeptide(L)'
;MIQVEHLTVRYGDKVALDDVSVSIPRSGVTALVGPSGCGKTTLLRVLGGLMQPQQGNISGLHPAETAFLFQENRLLPWRTVLQHLTDVAPRHPAMAPRHWLSLVELEGEEESYPAALSGGMARRLALGRCLALEREVLLLDEPFTGVDPQRAQRILQRLKDLGKPVILVAHEPHLAQSCDRVVELK
;
A
#
# COMPACT_ATOMS: atom_id res chain seq x y z
N MET A 1 6.81 -8.41 -15.09
CA MET A 1 5.38 -8.72 -14.84
C MET A 1 5.28 -9.58 -13.59
N ILE A 2 4.31 -9.30 -12.74
CA ILE A 2 3.89 -10.17 -11.64
C ILE A 2 2.73 -11.00 -12.18
N GLN A 3 2.84 -12.33 -12.13
CA GLN A 3 1.80 -13.23 -12.59
C GLN A 3 1.17 -13.94 -11.40
N VAL A 4 -0.13 -13.89 -11.34
CA VAL A 4 -0.98 -14.64 -10.42
C VAL A 4 -1.77 -15.63 -11.24
N GLU A 5 -1.67 -16.92 -10.91
CA GLU A 5 -2.26 -18.00 -11.69
C GLU A 5 -3.08 -18.92 -10.79
N HIS A 6 -4.37 -19.06 -11.12
CA HIS A 6 -5.30 -19.99 -10.46
C HIS A 6 -5.34 -19.88 -8.92
N LEU A 7 -5.27 -18.63 -8.40
CA LEU A 7 -5.14 -18.36 -6.99
C LEU A 7 -6.45 -18.61 -6.25
N THR A 8 -6.45 -19.53 -5.30
CA THR A 8 -7.59 -19.81 -4.42
C THR A 8 -7.18 -19.59 -2.97
N VAL A 9 -7.98 -18.77 -2.26
CA VAL A 9 -7.76 -18.46 -0.84
C VAL A 9 -9.06 -18.61 -0.07
N ARG A 10 -9.01 -19.30 1.08
CA ARG A 10 -10.15 -19.56 1.96
C ARG A 10 -9.83 -19.11 3.39
N TYR A 11 -10.84 -18.61 4.08
CA TYR A 11 -10.88 -18.38 5.54
C TYR A 11 -11.92 -19.32 6.15
N GLY A 12 -11.48 -20.48 6.63
CA GLY A 12 -12.40 -21.55 7.01
C GLY A 12 -13.24 -21.97 5.79
N ASP A 13 -14.57 -21.90 5.92
CA ASP A 13 -15.50 -22.26 4.84
C ASP A 13 -15.73 -21.13 3.83
N LYS A 14 -15.28 -19.90 4.14
CA LYS A 14 -15.48 -18.74 3.26
C LYS A 14 -14.38 -18.67 2.20
N VAL A 15 -14.76 -18.73 0.92
CA VAL A 15 -13.86 -18.46 -0.20
C VAL A 15 -13.67 -16.95 -0.33
N ALA A 16 -12.42 -16.49 -0.28
CA ALA A 16 -12.06 -15.09 -0.44
C ALA A 16 -11.51 -14.78 -1.84
N LEU A 17 -10.81 -15.73 -2.44
CA LEU A 17 -10.40 -15.72 -3.85
C LEU A 17 -10.72 -17.11 -4.42
N ASP A 18 -11.30 -17.15 -5.61
CA ASP A 18 -11.68 -18.39 -6.29
C ASP A 18 -11.12 -18.40 -7.70
N ASP A 19 -10.10 -19.21 -7.93
CA ASP A 19 -9.44 -19.40 -9.23
C ASP A 19 -9.02 -18.09 -9.93
N VAL A 20 -8.50 -17.13 -9.16
CA VAL A 20 -8.14 -15.80 -9.67
C VAL A 20 -6.83 -15.85 -10.43
N SER A 21 -6.85 -15.39 -11.68
CA SER A 21 -5.64 -15.22 -12.51
C SER A 21 -5.55 -13.77 -12.98
N VAL A 22 -4.39 -13.11 -12.73
CA VAL A 22 -4.16 -11.72 -13.10
C VAL A 22 -2.68 -11.44 -13.34
N SER A 23 -2.41 -10.56 -14.32
CA SER A 23 -1.05 -10.08 -14.62
C SER A 23 -0.93 -8.61 -14.25
N ILE A 24 0.05 -8.27 -13.42
CA ILE A 24 0.30 -6.91 -12.93
C ILE A 24 1.69 -6.46 -13.40
N PRO A 25 1.84 -5.27 -14.02
CA PRO A 25 3.15 -4.75 -14.40
C PRO A 25 4.06 -4.52 -13.20
N ARG A 26 5.37 -4.70 -13.38
CA ARG A 26 6.38 -4.26 -12.39
C ARG A 26 6.80 -2.80 -12.62
N SER A 27 5.87 -1.94 -13.00
CA SER A 27 6.11 -0.51 -13.19
C SER A 27 4.81 0.26 -13.06
N GLY A 28 4.91 1.51 -12.63
CA GLY A 28 3.75 2.39 -12.47
C GLY A 28 2.80 1.97 -11.35
N VAL A 29 1.65 2.63 -11.29
CA VAL A 29 0.63 2.44 -10.26
C VAL A 29 -0.54 1.64 -10.82
N THR A 30 -0.80 0.48 -10.24
CA THR A 30 -1.95 -0.38 -10.55
C THR A 30 -2.99 -0.29 -9.44
N ALA A 31 -4.21 0.10 -9.78
CA ALA A 31 -5.35 0.07 -8.88
C ALA A 31 -6.07 -1.29 -8.95
N LEU A 32 -6.29 -1.90 -7.79
CA LEU A 32 -7.20 -3.03 -7.64
C LEU A 32 -8.58 -2.48 -7.26
N VAL A 33 -9.57 -2.74 -8.09
CA VAL A 33 -10.96 -2.32 -7.90
C VAL A 33 -11.90 -3.53 -7.88
N GLY A 34 -13.13 -3.34 -7.45
CA GLY A 34 -14.15 -4.38 -7.38
C GLY A 34 -15.05 -4.21 -6.17
N PRO A 35 -16.14 -4.97 -6.06
CA PRO A 35 -17.10 -4.87 -4.96
C PRO A 35 -16.45 -5.14 -3.61
N SER A 36 -17.11 -4.69 -2.52
CA SER A 36 -16.65 -5.02 -1.18
C SER A 36 -16.71 -6.54 -0.97
N GLY A 37 -15.63 -7.08 -0.40
CA GLY A 37 -15.52 -8.52 -0.14
C GLY A 37 -15.05 -9.38 -1.32
N CYS A 38 -14.76 -8.84 -2.51
CA CYS A 38 -14.25 -9.62 -3.66
C CYS A 38 -12.78 -10.06 -3.54
N GLY A 39 -12.13 -9.82 -2.40
CA GLY A 39 -10.79 -10.38 -2.14
C GLY A 39 -9.60 -9.44 -2.41
N LYS A 40 -9.79 -8.14 -2.69
CA LYS A 40 -8.68 -7.18 -2.96
C LYS A 40 -7.60 -7.19 -1.88
N THR A 41 -7.98 -7.00 -0.62
CA THR A 41 -7.07 -7.08 0.54
C THR A 41 -6.41 -8.45 0.66
N THR A 42 -7.16 -9.52 0.36
CA THR A 42 -6.63 -10.89 0.39
C THR A 42 -5.56 -11.08 -0.69
N LEU A 43 -5.81 -10.60 -1.91
CA LEU A 43 -4.82 -10.64 -2.99
C LEU A 43 -3.54 -9.87 -2.60
N LEU A 44 -3.68 -8.64 -2.06
CA LEU A 44 -2.51 -7.89 -1.57
C LEU A 44 -1.73 -8.67 -0.49
N ARG A 45 -2.42 -9.30 0.46
CA ARG A 45 -1.78 -10.08 1.53
C ARG A 45 -1.01 -11.29 0.98
N VAL A 46 -1.55 -11.97 -0.03
CA VAL A 46 -0.84 -13.08 -0.67
C VAL A 46 0.38 -12.57 -1.45
N LEU A 47 0.25 -11.47 -2.21
CA LEU A 47 1.36 -10.81 -2.90
C LEU A 47 2.49 -10.41 -1.94
N GLY A 48 2.13 -9.90 -0.76
CA GLY A 48 3.07 -9.53 0.29
C GLY A 48 3.63 -10.70 1.11
N GLY A 49 3.24 -11.95 0.80
CA GLY A 49 3.66 -13.14 1.55
C GLY A 49 3.10 -13.22 2.98
N LEU A 50 2.09 -12.39 3.31
CA LEU A 50 1.43 -12.37 4.61
C LEU A 50 0.39 -13.49 4.76
N MET A 51 0.08 -14.15 3.66
CA MET A 51 -0.87 -15.25 3.60
C MET A 51 -0.45 -16.24 2.51
N GLN A 52 -0.58 -17.54 2.79
CA GLN A 52 -0.35 -18.59 1.81
C GLN A 52 -1.68 -18.97 1.14
N PRO A 53 -1.74 -19.08 -0.18
CA PRO A 53 -2.90 -19.59 -0.88
C PRO A 53 -3.00 -21.11 -0.71
N GLN A 54 -4.22 -21.66 -0.82
CA GLN A 54 -4.44 -23.09 -0.86
C GLN A 54 -4.13 -23.69 -2.24
N GLN A 55 -4.34 -22.91 -3.31
CA GLN A 55 -4.03 -23.30 -4.68
C GLN A 55 -3.52 -22.10 -5.47
N GLY A 56 -2.84 -22.39 -6.57
CA GLY A 56 -2.30 -21.39 -7.46
C GLY A 56 -0.86 -21.00 -7.14
N ASN A 57 -0.33 -20.12 -7.98
CA ASN A 57 1.06 -19.69 -7.91
C ASN A 57 1.20 -18.18 -8.15
N ILE A 58 2.24 -17.59 -7.57
CA ILE A 58 2.67 -16.21 -7.85
C ILE A 58 4.11 -16.26 -8.33
N SER A 59 4.35 -15.63 -9.46
CA SER A 59 5.69 -15.47 -10.00
C SER A 59 6.02 -14.02 -10.33
N GLY A 60 7.30 -13.68 -10.43
CA GLY A 60 7.76 -12.34 -10.73
C GLY A 60 7.68 -11.34 -9.56
N LEU A 61 7.44 -11.80 -8.32
CA LEU A 61 7.48 -11.01 -7.10
C LEU A 61 8.00 -11.87 -5.94
N HIS A 62 8.92 -11.32 -5.16
CA HIS A 62 9.36 -11.94 -3.92
C HIS A 62 8.86 -11.11 -2.72
N PRO A 63 8.28 -11.72 -1.67
CA PRO A 63 7.75 -10.98 -0.51
C PRO A 63 8.76 -10.03 0.14
N ALA A 64 10.06 -10.38 0.19
CA ALA A 64 11.09 -9.52 0.75
C ALA A 64 11.31 -8.21 -0.03
N GLU A 65 10.86 -8.12 -1.29
CA GLU A 65 10.92 -6.90 -2.10
C GLU A 65 9.77 -5.92 -1.78
N THR A 66 8.78 -6.34 -0.97
CA THR A 66 7.55 -5.59 -0.77
C THR A 66 7.53 -4.76 0.51
N ALA A 67 6.94 -3.57 0.46
CA ALA A 67 6.45 -2.85 1.62
C ALA A 67 4.92 -2.89 1.63
N PHE A 68 4.34 -3.17 2.78
CA PHE A 68 2.89 -3.34 2.93
C PHE A 68 2.30 -2.25 3.81
N LEU A 69 1.33 -1.49 3.28
CA LEU A 69 0.47 -0.60 4.05
C LEU A 69 -0.84 -1.34 4.38
N PHE A 70 -1.06 -1.58 5.65
CA PHE A 70 -2.30 -2.22 6.15
C PHE A 70 -3.47 -1.23 6.14
N GLN A 71 -4.69 -1.75 6.13
CA GLN A 71 -5.91 -0.94 6.25
C GLN A 71 -5.92 -0.18 7.59
N GLU A 72 -5.50 -0.83 8.69
CA GLU A 72 -5.28 -0.15 9.97
C GLU A 72 -3.93 0.57 9.97
N ASN A 73 -3.89 1.78 10.55
CA ASN A 73 -2.65 2.59 10.56
C ASN A 73 -1.53 1.99 11.43
N ARG A 74 -1.88 1.23 12.50
CA ARG A 74 -0.94 0.55 13.41
C ARG A 74 0.18 1.47 13.88
N LEU A 75 -0.18 2.69 14.29
CA LEU A 75 0.77 3.66 14.82
C LEU A 75 1.10 3.35 16.28
N LEU A 76 2.35 3.61 16.68
CA LEU A 76 2.83 3.44 18.03
C LEU A 76 2.56 4.73 18.82
N PRO A 77 1.67 4.74 19.84
CA PRO A 77 1.24 5.98 20.50
C PRO A 77 2.36 6.73 21.22
N TRP A 78 3.46 6.08 21.52
CA TRP A 78 4.65 6.63 22.21
C TRP A 78 5.76 7.08 21.27
N ARG A 79 5.57 7.00 19.96
CA ARG A 79 6.52 7.46 18.94
C ARG A 79 6.02 8.74 18.27
N THR A 80 6.94 9.68 18.03
CA THR A 80 6.62 10.86 17.23
C THR A 80 6.46 10.49 15.75
N VAL A 81 5.91 11.41 14.98
CA VAL A 81 5.75 11.28 13.52
C VAL A 81 7.10 10.93 12.87
N LEU A 82 8.17 11.67 13.18
CA LEU A 82 9.49 11.39 12.61
C LEU A 82 10.04 10.03 13.06
N GLN A 83 9.84 9.66 14.33
CA GLN A 83 10.31 8.38 14.86
C GLN A 83 9.66 7.19 14.16
N HIS A 84 8.38 7.28 13.75
CA HIS A 84 7.73 6.21 12.99
C HIS A 84 8.44 5.89 11.67
N LEU A 85 9.09 6.87 11.05
CA LEU A 85 9.82 6.68 9.81
C LEU A 85 11.25 6.23 10.07
N THR A 86 11.92 6.83 11.06
CA THR A 86 13.31 6.50 11.38
C THR A 86 13.46 5.08 11.91
N ASP A 87 12.49 4.60 12.70
CA ASP A 87 12.52 3.25 13.28
C ASP A 87 12.46 2.13 12.22
N VAL A 88 11.89 2.40 11.05
CA VAL A 88 11.75 1.41 9.97
C VAL A 88 12.71 1.61 8.81
N ALA A 89 13.36 2.76 8.75
CA ALA A 89 14.32 3.07 7.69
C ALA A 89 15.48 2.07 7.68
N PRO A 90 16.00 1.70 6.49
CA PRO A 90 17.18 0.85 6.41
C PRO A 90 18.39 1.52 7.06
N ARG A 91 19.40 0.71 7.45
CA ARG A 91 20.61 1.22 8.11
C ARG A 91 21.34 2.32 7.31
N HIS A 92 21.25 2.22 5.98
CA HIS A 92 21.78 3.21 5.02
C HIS A 92 20.63 3.58 4.07
N PRO A 93 19.75 4.51 4.47
CA PRO A 93 18.61 4.88 3.66
C PRO A 93 19.06 5.69 2.43
N ALA A 94 18.42 5.45 1.29
CA ALA A 94 18.65 6.23 0.07
C ALA A 94 18.13 7.66 0.23
N MET A 95 17.06 7.84 1.03
CA MET A 95 16.44 9.12 1.31
C MET A 95 16.33 9.36 2.81
N ALA A 96 16.56 10.60 3.26
CA ALA A 96 16.32 10.97 4.65
C ALA A 96 14.84 10.76 5.02
N PRO A 97 14.50 10.30 6.25
CA PRO A 97 13.11 10.11 6.67
C PRO A 97 12.21 11.34 6.47
N ARG A 98 12.74 12.55 6.60
CA ARG A 98 12.01 13.81 6.34
C ARG A 98 11.54 13.95 4.89
N HIS A 99 12.23 13.35 3.92
CA HIS A 99 11.78 13.30 2.52
C HIS A 99 10.44 12.59 2.39
N TRP A 100 10.26 11.48 3.11
CA TRP A 100 8.99 10.75 3.09
C TRP A 100 7.87 11.51 3.81
N LEU A 101 8.18 12.33 4.84
CA LEU A 101 7.21 13.24 5.44
C LEU A 101 6.73 14.30 4.45
N SER A 102 7.65 14.88 3.70
CA SER A 102 7.32 15.83 2.64
C SER A 102 6.46 15.19 1.54
N LEU A 103 6.78 13.97 1.12
CA LEU A 103 6.01 13.26 0.11
C LEU A 103 4.55 13.09 0.52
N VAL A 104 4.30 12.77 1.80
CA VAL A 104 2.94 12.58 2.35
C VAL A 104 2.34 13.85 2.97
N GLU A 105 2.97 15.03 2.78
CA GLU A 105 2.51 16.34 3.26
C GLU A 105 2.29 16.39 4.78
N LEU A 106 3.31 15.98 5.54
CA LEU A 106 3.36 16.03 7.01
C LEU A 106 4.54 16.86 7.53
N GLU A 107 5.07 17.79 6.72
CA GLU A 107 6.08 18.74 7.19
C GLU A 107 5.50 19.59 8.34
N GLY A 108 6.32 19.82 9.34
CA GLY A 108 5.95 20.58 10.56
C GLY A 108 5.34 19.72 11.66
N GLU A 109 5.06 18.43 11.39
CA GLU A 109 4.48 17.51 12.38
C GLU A 109 5.50 16.54 12.97
N GLU A 110 6.79 16.72 12.71
CA GLU A 110 7.86 15.78 13.07
C GLU A 110 7.84 15.34 14.53
N GLU A 111 7.54 16.26 15.43
CA GLU A 111 7.53 16.04 16.88
C GLU A 111 6.14 15.70 17.43
N SER A 112 5.10 15.75 16.58
CA SER A 112 3.73 15.40 16.97
C SER A 112 3.62 13.90 17.26
N TYR A 113 2.71 13.55 18.19
CA TYR A 113 2.37 12.17 18.50
C TYR A 113 1.06 11.77 17.79
N PRO A 114 0.81 10.46 17.56
CA PRO A 114 -0.41 10.00 16.89
C PRO A 114 -1.72 10.54 17.46
N ALA A 115 -1.78 10.77 18.77
CA ALA A 115 -2.96 11.31 19.44
C ALA A 115 -3.33 12.76 19.01
N ALA A 116 -2.36 13.52 18.48
CA ALA A 116 -2.57 14.89 17.99
C ALA A 116 -2.97 14.91 16.50
N LEU A 117 -2.88 13.79 15.79
CA LEU A 117 -3.12 13.71 14.35
C LEU A 117 -4.62 13.51 14.05
N SER A 118 -5.11 14.16 13.00
CA SER A 118 -6.39 13.78 12.40
C SER A 118 -6.32 12.38 11.76
N GLY A 119 -7.48 11.76 11.49
CA GLY A 119 -7.52 10.44 10.83
C GLY A 119 -6.77 10.42 9.49
N GLY A 120 -6.96 11.46 8.67
CA GLY A 120 -6.23 11.60 7.40
C GLY A 120 -4.72 11.84 7.58
N MET A 121 -4.28 12.55 8.62
CA MET A 121 -2.85 12.69 8.96
C MET A 121 -2.27 11.35 9.42
N ALA A 122 -2.98 10.63 10.29
CA ALA A 122 -2.57 9.30 10.75
C ALA A 122 -2.45 8.31 9.57
N ARG A 123 -3.37 8.37 8.58
CA ARG A 123 -3.29 7.56 7.36
C ARG A 123 -2.07 7.91 6.53
N ARG A 124 -1.80 9.19 6.33
CA ARG A 124 -0.61 9.66 5.60
C ARG A 124 0.69 9.31 6.32
N LEU A 125 0.72 9.34 7.67
CA LEU A 125 1.86 8.87 8.44
C LEU A 125 2.11 7.37 8.23
N ALA A 126 1.07 6.55 8.25
CA ALA A 126 1.19 5.11 7.98
C ALA A 126 1.75 4.85 6.56
N LEU A 127 1.31 5.64 5.56
CA LEU A 127 1.85 5.60 4.20
C LEU A 127 3.34 6.02 4.18
N GLY A 128 3.69 7.14 4.82
CA GLY A 128 5.08 7.60 4.93
C GLY A 128 6.00 6.55 5.56
N ARG A 129 5.54 5.88 6.61
CA ARG A 129 6.26 4.76 7.24
C ARG A 129 6.45 3.58 6.27
N CYS A 130 5.46 3.26 5.45
CA CYS A 130 5.57 2.24 4.42
C CYS A 130 6.63 2.61 3.37
N LEU A 131 6.66 3.87 2.94
CA LEU A 131 7.65 4.39 1.99
C LEU A 131 9.07 4.38 2.55
N ALA A 132 9.23 4.70 3.85
CA ALA A 132 10.51 4.72 4.54
C ALA A 132 11.19 3.34 4.65
N LEU A 133 10.48 2.24 4.42
CA LEU A 133 11.06 0.90 4.26
C LEU A 133 11.92 0.76 2.99
N GLU A 134 11.78 1.67 2.03
CA GLU A 134 12.53 1.75 0.76
C GLU A 134 12.54 0.44 -0.05
N ARG A 135 11.47 -0.34 0.05
CA ARG A 135 11.32 -1.58 -0.74
C ARG A 135 11.07 -1.28 -2.21
N GLU A 136 11.26 -2.29 -3.05
CA GLU A 136 11.10 -2.15 -4.50
C GLU A 136 9.65 -2.07 -4.95
N VAL A 137 8.74 -2.76 -4.27
CA VAL A 137 7.31 -2.83 -4.60
C VAL A 137 6.47 -2.37 -3.42
N LEU A 138 5.49 -1.51 -3.68
CA LEU A 138 4.57 -1.00 -2.67
C LEU A 138 3.20 -1.68 -2.81
N LEU A 139 2.73 -2.30 -1.74
CA LEU A 139 1.40 -2.91 -1.63
C LEU A 139 0.57 -2.09 -0.65
N LEU A 140 -0.42 -1.35 -1.15
CA LEU A 140 -1.11 -0.33 -0.37
C LEU A 140 -2.61 -0.66 -0.26
N ASP A 141 -3.05 -1.04 0.93
CA ASP A 141 -4.46 -1.33 1.19
C ASP A 141 -5.19 -0.05 1.61
N GLU A 142 -6.00 0.52 0.72
CA GLU A 142 -6.77 1.76 0.89
C GLU A 142 -5.92 2.96 1.40
N PRO A 143 -4.86 3.36 0.68
CA PRO A 143 -3.89 4.34 1.20
C PRO A 143 -4.46 5.73 1.47
N PHE A 144 -5.60 6.09 0.89
CA PHE A 144 -6.17 7.43 0.93
C PHE A 144 -7.48 7.54 1.72
N THR A 145 -7.87 6.50 2.47
CA THR A 145 -9.07 6.53 3.31
C THR A 145 -9.01 7.68 4.31
N GLY A 146 -10.00 8.58 4.27
CA GLY A 146 -10.08 9.76 5.14
C GLY A 146 -9.08 10.88 4.80
N VAL A 147 -8.39 10.80 3.69
CA VAL A 147 -7.52 11.86 3.15
C VAL A 147 -8.33 12.76 2.22
N ASP A 148 -8.09 14.06 2.28
CA ASP A 148 -8.70 15.02 1.37
C ASP A 148 -8.43 14.64 -0.10
N PRO A 149 -9.45 14.69 -1.01
CA PRO A 149 -9.31 14.21 -2.39
C PRO A 149 -8.21 14.90 -3.20
N GLN A 150 -8.02 16.21 -3.05
CA GLN A 150 -6.98 16.94 -3.78
C GLN A 150 -5.60 16.54 -3.27
N ARG A 151 -5.47 16.33 -1.96
CA ARG A 151 -4.24 15.86 -1.32
C ARG A 151 -3.92 14.43 -1.72
N ALA A 152 -4.92 13.54 -1.73
CA ALA A 152 -4.78 12.17 -2.22
C ALA A 152 -4.25 12.13 -3.66
N GLN A 153 -4.79 12.99 -4.54
CA GLN A 153 -4.36 13.12 -5.93
C GLN A 153 -2.89 13.58 -6.05
N ARG A 154 -2.47 14.59 -5.26
CA ARG A 154 -1.06 15.05 -5.26
C ARG A 154 -0.11 13.97 -4.77
N ILE A 155 -0.47 13.25 -3.69
CA ILE A 155 0.35 12.16 -3.16
C ILE A 155 0.40 11.01 -4.17
N LEU A 156 -0.70 10.66 -4.82
CA LEU A 156 -0.72 9.64 -5.88
C LEU A 156 0.22 10.01 -7.03
N GLN A 157 0.24 11.28 -7.45
CA GLN A 157 1.18 11.72 -8.48
C GLN A 157 2.63 11.56 -8.02
N ARG A 158 2.96 11.94 -6.79
CA ARG A 158 4.31 11.75 -6.23
C ARG A 158 4.70 10.28 -6.12
N LEU A 159 3.75 9.36 -5.84
CA LEU A 159 4.00 7.92 -5.86
C LEU A 159 4.34 7.42 -7.28
N LYS A 160 3.69 7.95 -8.32
CA LYS A 160 4.04 7.65 -9.72
C LYS A 160 5.46 8.12 -10.06
N ASP A 161 5.82 9.31 -9.60
CA ASP A 161 7.12 9.93 -9.85
C ASP A 161 8.28 9.15 -9.19
N LEU A 162 7.99 8.28 -8.20
CA LEU A 162 8.99 7.37 -7.63
C LEU A 162 9.49 6.32 -8.64
N GLY A 163 8.75 6.07 -9.72
CA GLY A 163 9.11 5.06 -10.73
C GLY A 163 9.09 3.61 -10.22
N LYS A 164 8.57 3.37 -9.01
CA LYS A 164 8.44 2.05 -8.41
C LYS A 164 7.08 1.42 -8.74
N PRO A 165 6.98 0.09 -8.82
CA PRO A 165 5.71 -0.60 -8.89
C PRO A 165 4.89 -0.34 -7.63
N VAL A 166 3.66 0.17 -7.79
CA VAL A 166 2.70 0.35 -6.72
C VAL A 166 1.43 -0.41 -7.07
N ILE A 167 0.97 -1.25 -6.16
CA ILE A 167 -0.33 -1.93 -6.27
C ILE A 167 -1.18 -1.43 -5.10
N LEU A 168 -2.28 -0.76 -5.40
CA LEU A 168 -3.14 -0.20 -4.38
C LEU A 168 -4.60 -0.63 -4.53
N VAL A 169 -5.28 -0.79 -3.40
CA VAL A 169 -6.74 -0.91 -3.37
C VAL A 169 -7.33 0.49 -3.35
N ALA A 170 -8.19 0.81 -4.32
CA ALA A 170 -8.92 2.06 -4.40
C ALA A 170 -10.43 1.81 -4.36
N HIS A 171 -11.12 2.59 -3.54
CA HIS A 171 -12.58 2.63 -3.50
C HIS A 171 -13.15 3.81 -4.30
N GLU A 172 -12.40 4.92 -4.35
CA GLU A 172 -12.82 6.11 -5.08
C GLU A 172 -12.53 5.95 -6.58
N PRO A 173 -13.57 6.01 -7.45
CA PRO A 173 -13.39 5.82 -8.89
C PRO A 173 -12.41 6.80 -9.54
N HIS A 174 -12.37 8.06 -9.06
CA HIS A 174 -11.49 9.08 -9.61
C HIS A 174 -10.01 8.79 -9.32
N LEU A 175 -9.68 8.21 -8.15
CA LEU A 175 -8.32 7.80 -7.83
C LEU A 175 -7.89 6.58 -8.65
N ALA A 176 -8.79 5.61 -8.82
CA ALA A 176 -8.52 4.44 -9.66
C ALA A 176 -8.25 4.84 -11.12
N GLN A 177 -9.05 5.76 -11.68
CA GLN A 177 -8.86 6.29 -13.05
C GLN A 177 -7.57 7.09 -13.21
N SER A 178 -7.04 7.65 -12.13
CA SER A 178 -5.77 8.36 -12.13
C SER A 178 -4.55 7.42 -12.05
N CYS A 179 -4.73 6.13 -11.79
CA CYS A 179 -3.66 5.14 -11.84
C CYS A 179 -3.30 4.78 -13.29
N ASP A 180 -2.10 4.21 -13.48
CA ASP A 180 -1.61 3.85 -14.83
C ASP A 180 -2.34 2.60 -15.36
N ARG A 181 -2.86 1.78 -14.45
CA ARG A 181 -3.64 0.58 -14.78
C ARG A 181 -4.71 0.33 -13.72
N VAL A 182 -5.83 -0.20 -14.17
CA VAL A 182 -6.92 -0.69 -13.32
C VAL A 182 -7.09 -2.19 -13.55
N VAL A 183 -7.14 -2.94 -12.47
CA VAL A 183 -7.44 -4.39 -12.45
C VAL A 183 -8.70 -4.58 -11.63
N GLU A 184 -9.72 -5.13 -12.26
CA GLU A 184 -11.01 -5.40 -11.62
C GLU A 184 -11.06 -6.85 -11.13
N LEU A 185 -11.29 -7.03 -9.83
CA LEU A 185 -11.63 -8.32 -9.24
C LEU A 185 -13.15 -8.46 -9.18
N LYS A 186 -13.62 -9.64 -9.55
CA LYS A 186 -15.05 -9.97 -9.61
C LYS A 186 -15.46 -10.88 -8.48
#